data_4d925ca83ec1146ebd2d04b397505790
#
_entry.id   4d925ca83ec1146ebd2d04b397505790
#
_cell.length_a   1.000
_cell.length_b   1.000
_cell.length_c   1.000
_cell.angle_alpha   90.00
_cell.angle_beta   90.00
_cell.angle_gamma   90.00
#
_symmetry.space_group_name_H-M   'P 1'
#
loop_
_entity.id
_entity.type
_entity.pdbx_description
1 polymer ?
#
loop_
_entity_poly.entity_id
_entity_poly.type
_entity_poly.pdbx_seq_one_letter_code
_entity_poly.pdbx_strand_id
1 'polypeptide(L)'
;MRAPRGEEDPVSVIAYVLIQTEVGKAAQVAAEVAKIQGVVSAEDVTGPYDVIVRAEAGSVDDLGKMVVSRVQLIEGITRTLTCPVVNL
;
A
#
# COMPACT_ATOMS: atom_id res chain seq x y z
N MET A 1 16.21 19.12 -6.19
CA MET A 1 16.01 19.09 -5.98
C MET A 1 15.73 18.98 -5.92
N ARG A 2 15.45 18.92 -5.81
CA ARG A 2 14.88 18.67 -5.66
C ARG A 2 14.40 19.24 -5.55
N ALA A 3 13.94 19.39 -5.49
CA ALA A 3 13.32 19.66 -5.23
C ALA A 3 13.05 19.86 -4.82
N PRO A 4 12.91 20.04 -4.81
CA PRO A 4 12.44 19.89 -4.28
C PRO A 4 12.09 19.39 -3.87
N ARG A 5 11.99 18.71 -3.72
CA ARG A 5 11.50 18.13 -3.31
C ARG A 5 11.07 18.32 -2.54
N GLY A 6 11.31 18.32 -2.33
CA GLY A 6 10.69 18.33 -1.43
C GLY A 6 10.04 19.32 -1.31
N GLU A 7 10.26 19.88 -1.68
CA GLU A 7 9.53 20.62 -1.74
C GLU A 7 8.75 20.32 -2.25
N GLU A 8 9.15 19.62 -2.54
CA GLU A 8 8.35 19.16 -3.03
C GLU A 8 7.23 18.91 -2.42
N ASP A 9 6.73 17.99 -2.26
CA ASP A 9 5.38 17.79 -1.81
C ASP A 9 5.38 17.50 -0.33
N PRO A 10 5.26 18.55 0.48
CA PRO A 10 5.40 18.39 1.92
C PRO A 10 4.23 17.64 2.55
N VAL A 11 3.17 17.35 1.77
CA VAL A 11 1.98 16.71 2.32
C VAL A 11 1.83 15.26 1.89
N SER A 12 2.87 14.69 1.29
CA SER A 12 2.85 13.27 0.96
C SER A 12 2.76 12.44 2.21
N VAL A 13 1.84 11.48 2.19
CA VAL A 13 1.66 10.52 3.26
C VAL A 13 2.14 9.17 2.78
N ILE A 14 2.95 8.51 3.59
CA ILE A 14 3.45 7.18 3.30
C ILE A 14 2.79 6.22 4.27
N ALA A 15 2.40 5.05 3.78
CA ALA A 15 1.85 4.03 4.64
C ALA A 15 2.28 2.65 4.17
N TYR A 16 2.26 1.73 5.11
CA TYR A 16 2.39 0.31 4.80
C TYR A 16 1.03 -0.32 4.90
N VAL A 17 0.67 -1.11 3.91
CA VAL A 17 -0.57 -1.87 3.93
C VAL A 17 -0.18 -3.34 4.06
N LEU A 18 -0.64 -3.95 5.15
CA LEU A 18 -0.36 -5.34 5.45
C LEU A 18 -1.56 -6.15 4.98
N ILE A 19 -1.31 -7.15 4.13
CA ILE A 19 -2.37 -7.86 3.45
C ILE A 19 -2.30 -9.34 3.78
N GLN A 20 -3.44 -9.90 4.17
CA GLN A 20 -3.60 -11.36 4.24
C GLN A 20 -4.33 -11.83 3.00
N THR A 21 -3.92 -12.97 2.48
CA THR A 21 -4.50 -13.53 1.27
C THR A 21 -4.96 -14.95 1.52
N GLU A 22 -5.78 -15.43 0.61
CA GLU A 22 -6.11 -16.85 0.57
C GLU A 22 -4.84 -17.64 0.26
N VAL A 23 -4.81 -18.89 0.70
CA VAL A 23 -3.65 -19.77 0.52
C VAL A 23 -3.30 -19.84 -0.97
N GLY A 24 -2.00 -19.61 -1.25
CA GLY A 24 -1.49 -19.72 -2.61
C GLY A 24 -1.70 -18.48 -3.48
N LYS A 25 -2.25 -17.40 -2.92
CA LYS A 25 -2.58 -16.20 -3.70
C LYS A 25 -1.62 -15.04 -3.48
N ALA A 26 -0.64 -15.17 -2.60
CA ALA A 26 0.18 -14.03 -2.20
C ALA A 26 0.92 -13.40 -3.39
N ALA A 27 1.56 -14.21 -4.23
CA ALA A 27 2.33 -13.68 -5.36
C ALA A 27 1.43 -12.97 -6.36
N GLN A 28 0.26 -13.55 -6.63
CA GLN A 28 -0.70 -12.97 -7.56
C GLN A 28 -1.23 -11.63 -7.01
N VAL A 29 -1.56 -11.60 -5.72
CA VAL A 29 -2.05 -10.38 -5.07
C VAL A 29 -0.97 -9.31 -5.10
N ALA A 30 0.28 -9.66 -4.77
CA ALA A 30 1.37 -8.69 -4.80
C ALA A 30 1.52 -8.08 -6.20
N ALA A 31 1.44 -8.90 -7.24
CA ALA A 31 1.57 -8.43 -8.61
C ALA A 31 0.44 -7.46 -8.97
N GLU A 32 -0.79 -7.77 -8.55
CA GLU A 32 -1.93 -6.91 -8.86
C GLU A 32 -1.87 -5.60 -8.09
N VAL A 33 -1.50 -5.65 -6.81
CA VAL A 33 -1.39 -4.44 -5.99
C VAL A 33 -0.31 -3.51 -6.55
N ALA A 34 0.79 -4.08 -7.04
CA ALA A 34 1.89 -3.29 -7.56
C ALA A 34 1.50 -2.41 -8.74
N LYS A 35 0.39 -2.73 -9.42
CA LYS A 35 -0.08 -1.96 -10.58
C LYS A 35 -0.90 -0.74 -10.18
N ILE A 36 -1.27 -0.61 -8.92
CA ILE A 36 -2.14 0.48 -8.48
C ILE A 36 -1.33 1.76 -8.37
N GLN A 37 -1.89 2.85 -8.90
CA GLN A 37 -1.25 4.15 -8.80
C GLN A 37 -1.13 4.54 -7.33
N GLY A 38 0.07 4.98 -6.93
CA GLY A 38 0.35 5.32 -5.55
C GLY A 38 1.06 4.21 -4.79
N VAL A 39 1.09 3.00 -5.35
CA VAL A 39 1.83 1.90 -4.74
C VAL A 39 3.29 1.99 -5.17
N VAL A 40 4.18 2.09 -4.20
CA VAL A 40 5.62 2.17 -4.45
C VAL A 40 6.21 0.78 -4.60
N SER A 41 5.78 -0.15 -3.75
CA SER A 41 6.25 -1.53 -3.81
C SER A 41 5.22 -2.45 -3.18
N ALA A 42 5.24 -3.70 -3.61
CA ALA A 42 4.40 -4.73 -3.04
C ALA A 42 5.20 -6.03 -3.08
N GLU A 43 5.41 -6.63 -1.91
CA GLU A 43 6.24 -7.83 -1.80
C GLU A 43 5.49 -8.91 -1.06
N ASP A 44 5.53 -10.13 -1.58
CA ASP A 44 4.99 -11.26 -0.83
C ASP A 44 6.06 -11.71 0.16
N VAL A 45 5.60 -12.05 1.36
CA VAL A 45 6.46 -12.34 2.50
C VAL A 45 5.94 -13.55 3.24
N THR A 46 6.72 -14.04 4.19
CA THR A 46 6.26 -15.05 5.12
C THR A 46 6.06 -14.41 6.49
N GLY A 47 5.05 -14.87 7.22
CA GLY A 47 4.78 -14.35 8.54
C GLY A 47 3.29 -14.20 8.76
N PRO A 48 2.88 -13.34 9.71
CA PRO A 48 1.46 -13.16 10.00
C PRO A 48 0.68 -12.51 8.87
N TYR A 49 1.37 -11.85 7.93
CA TYR A 49 0.77 -11.30 6.73
C TYR A 49 1.47 -11.87 5.52
N ASP A 50 0.79 -11.82 4.38
CA ASP A 50 1.27 -12.47 3.16
C ASP A 50 1.89 -11.49 2.18
N VAL A 51 1.43 -10.24 2.20
CA VAL A 51 1.96 -9.19 1.31
C VAL A 51 2.13 -7.92 2.11
N ILE A 52 3.26 -7.24 1.91
CA ILE A 52 3.51 -5.94 2.50
C ILE A 52 3.65 -4.93 1.38
N VAL A 53 2.86 -3.86 1.47
CA VAL A 53 2.78 -2.82 0.44
C VAL A 53 3.27 -1.51 1.03
N ARG A 54 4.11 -0.80 0.26
CA ARG A 54 4.43 0.59 0.59
C ARG A 54 3.67 1.47 -0.39
N ALA A 55 2.90 2.41 0.14
CA ALA A 55 2.04 3.26 -0.67
C ALA A 55 2.21 4.72 -0.27
N GLU A 56 1.95 5.61 -1.23
CA GLU A 56 2.01 7.06 -1.01
C GLU A 56 0.74 7.69 -1.53
N ALA A 57 0.28 8.72 -0.85
CA ALA A 57 -0.88 9.50 -1.27
C ALA A 57 -0.73 10.93 -0.78
N GLY A 58 -1.60 11.81 -1.27
CA GLY A 58 -1.54 13.22 -0.88
C GLY A 58 -2.09 13.47 0.50
N SER A 59 -2.90 12.57 1.03
CA SER A 59 -3.49 12.72 2.35
C SER A 59 -3.87 11.35 2.89
N VAL A 60 -4.15 11.29 4.19
CA VAL A 60 -4.64 10.06 4.82
C VAL A 60 -5.98 9.65 4.22
N ASP A 61 -6.83 10.63 3.90
CA ASP A 61 -8.11 10.33 3.27
C ASP A 61 -7.94 9.69 1.90
N ASP A 62 -7.02 10.24 1.09
CA ASP A 62 -6.76 9.67 -0.24
C ASP A 62 -6.20 8.26 -0.12
N LEU A 63 -5.34 8.05 0.87
CA LEU A 63 -4.79 6.73 1.12
C LEU A 63 -5.89 5.74 1.48
N GLY A 64 -6.80 6.13 2.36
CA GLY A 64 -7.92 5.28 2.75
C GLY A 64 -8.82 4.95 1.58
N LYS A 65 -9.10 5.95 0.73
CA LYS A 65 -9.92 5.73 -0.46
C LYS A 65 -9.26 4.75 -1.41
N MET A 66 -7.94 4.87 -1.60
CA MET A 66 -7.21 3.95 -2.46
C MET A 66 -7.32 2.52 -1.94
N VAL A 67 -7.14 2.33 -0.63
CA VAL A 67 -7.22 1.00 -0.06
C VAL A 67 -8.61 0.41 -0.25
N VAL A 68 -9.66 1.19 0.06
CA VAL A 68 -11.03 0.68 -0.03
C VAL A 68 -11.44 0.46 -1.48
N SER A 69 -11.10 1.39 -2.39
CA SER A 69 -11.64 1.35 -3.75
C SER A 69 -10.78 0.56 -4.72
N ARG A 70 -9.54 0.26 -4.36
CA ARG A 70 -8.62 -0.42 -5.27
C ARG A 70 -8.06 -1.69 -4.67
N VAL A 71 -7.44 -1.59 -3.51
CA VAL A 71 -6.74 -2.72 -2.92
C VAL A 71 -7.72 -3.81 -2.50
N GLN A 72 -8.78 -3.43 -1.80
CA GLN A 72 -9.73 -4.42 -1.26
C GLN A 72 -10.56 -5.11 -2.32
N LEU A 73 -10.55 -4.60 -3.55
CA LEU A 73 -11.26 -5.24 -4.65
C LEU A 73 -10.46 -6.34 -5.34
N ILE A 74 -9.20 -6.51 -4.98
CA ILE A 74 -8.37 -7.52 -5.60
C ILE A 74 -8.76 -8.89 -5.08
N GLU A 75 -8.96 -9.81 -6.02
CA GLU A 75 -9.34 -11.17 -5.68
C GLU A 75 -8.22 -11.86 -4.93
N GLY A 76 -8.58 -12.61 -3.88
CA GLY A 76 -7.61 -13.33 -3.07
C GLY A 76 -7.24 -12.64 -1.77
N ILE A 77 -7.60 -11.36 -1.61
CA ILE A 77 -7.36 -10.64 -0.37
C ILE A 77 -8.44 -10.98 0.64
N THR A 78 -8.03 -11.36 1.85
CA THR A 78 -8.97 -11.66 2.92
C THR A 78 -8.99 -10.57 3.99
N ARG A 79 -7.90 -9.81 4.13
CA ARG A 79 -7.83 -8.77 5.16
C ARG A 79 -6.72 -7.79 4.82
N THR A 80 -6.96 -6.52 5.13
CA THR A 80 -5.95 -5.48 5.00
C THR A 80 -5.84 -4.69 6.29
N LEU A 81 -4.64 -4.19 6.57
CA LEU A 81 -4.37 -3.35 7.71
C LEU A 81 -3.47 -2.23 7.25
N THR A 82 -3.93 -1.00 7.33
CA THR A 82 -3.18 0.16 6.87
C THR A 82 -2.46 0.83 8.03
N CYS A 83 -1.17 1.04 7.87
CA CYS A 83 -0.30 1.60 8.91
C CYS A 83 0.37 2.85 8.34
N PRO A 84 -0.22 4.04 8.56
CA PRO A 84 0.45 5.28 8.13
C PRO A 84 1.75 5.48 8.90
N VAL A 85 2.75 6.00 8.20
CA VAL A 85 4.04 6.28 8.82
C VAL A 85 3.90 7.55 9.66
N VAL A 86 4.43 7.51 10.88
CA VAL A 86 4.40 8.65 11.78
C VAL A 86 5.64 9.50 11.49
N ASN A 87 5.42 10.78 11.26
CA ASN A 87 6.50 11.76 11.08
C ASN A 87 6.52 12.67 12.29
N LEU A 88 7.56 12.54 13.09
CA LEU A 88 7.70 13.35 14.30
C LEU A 88 8.69 14.50 14.12
#